data_d83acfc02a39ac891a1ee5b7a6c04081
#
_entry.id   d83acfc02a39ac891a1ee5b7a6c04081
#
_cell.length_a   1.000
_cell.length_b   1.000
_cell.length_c   1.000
_cell.angle_alpha   90.00
_cell.angle_beta   90.00
_cell.angle_gamma   90.00
#
_symmetry.space_group_name_H-M   'P 1'
#
loop_
_entity.id
_entity.type
_entity.pdbx_description
1 polymer ?
#
loop_
_entity_poly.entity_id
_entity_poly.type
_entity_poly.pdbx_seq_one_letter_code
_entity_poly.pdbx_strand_id
1 'polypeptide(L)'
;PVDGGGGVVHEQHKSNYYAMFHCGVAYQLTGDKKYAAYVGDMLEAYAKLYPTLGFHPLQLSPVPGRLFWQTLNESVWLVHTAVAYDCIYNTLSSKQRATIEKNLFVPMADFIMDGMGDNHANNKTFNKMHNHATWATAAVGMIGFAMNREDYVKKALYGSDGTGKRGGFIRQMDYLFSPDGYFTEGAYYQRYAIWPFVIFAQCIENKLPDLKIFNYRDSILSKALSTLIQLSYEGEFFHINDALLKGLSAQELVYAVDILYNVNP
;
A
#
# COMPACT_ATOMS: atom_id res chain seq x y z
N PRO A 1 -10.91 24.17 -3.67
CA PRO A 1 -12.03 23.90 -2.79
C PRO A 1 -11.59 22.95 -1.70
N VAL A 2 -11.95 23.27 -0.45
CA VAL A 2 -11.69 22.39 0.68
C VAL A 2 -12.54 21.16 0.47
N ASP A 3 -11.89 20.06 0.29
CA ASP A 3 -12.48 18.79 -0.04
C ASP A 3 -12.63 18.00 1.25
N GLY A 4 -13.86 17.74 1.67
CA GLY A 4 -14.10 16.79 2.76
C GLY A 4 -13.51 15.42 2.40
N GLY A 5 -13.28 14.55 3.37
CA GLY A 5 -12.60 13.25 3.18
C GLY A 5 -13.15 12.30 2.12
N GLY A 6 -14.09 12.70 1.31
CA GLY A 6 -14.71 12.00 0.18
C GLY A 6 -15.15 12.97 -0.92
N GLY A 7 -14.52 14.13 -1.03
CA GLY A 7 -14.91 15.13 -2.02
C GLY A 7 -14.27 14.94 -3.40
N VAL A 8 -14.57 15.84 -4.32
CA VAL A 8 -14.22 15.73 -5.75
C VAL A 8 -12.72 15.54 -5.98
N VAL A 9 -11.87 16.28 -5.27
CA VAL A 9 -10.41 16.20 -5.44
C VAL A 9 -9.88 14.87 -4.91
N HIS A 10 -10.38 14.41 -3.77
CA HIS A 10 -10.05 13.09 -3.21
C HIS A 10 -10.38 11.97 -4.20
N GLU A 11 -11.61 11.95 -4.73
CA GLU A 11 -12.05 10.95 -5.70
C GLU A 11 -11.27 11.05 -7.03
N GLN A 12 -10.86 12.25 -7.44
CA GLN A 12 -9.99 12.42 -8.61
C GLN A 12 -8.62 11.77 -8.40
N HIS A 13 -7.99 11.97 -7.24
CA HIS A 13 -6.72 11.29 -6.95
C HIS A 13 -6.87 9.76 -6.86
N LYS A 14 -8.01 9.27 -6.35
CA LYS A 14 -8.32 7.83 -6.38
C LYS A 14 -8.44 7.31 -7.81
N SER A 15 -9.23 7.97 -8.64
CA SER A 15 -9.36 7.61 -10.06
C SER A 15 -8.02 7.61 -10.77
N ASN A 16 -7.15 8.58 -10.48
CA ASN A 16 -5.84 8.69 -11.09
C ASN A 16 -4.92 7.52 -10.71
N TYR A 17 -4.85 7.11 -9.42
CA TYR A 17 -3.97 6.00 -9.06
C TYR A 17 -4.50 4.66 -9.60
N TYR A 18 -5.80 4.44 -9.63
CA TYR A 18 -6.37 3.26 -10.27
C TYR A 18 -6.08 3.23 -11.78
N ALA A 19 -6.25 4.36 -12.47
CA ALA A 19 -5.92 4.45 -13.89
C ALA A 19 -4.44 4.17 -14.15
N MET A 20 -3.53 4.73 -13.34
CA MET A 20 -2.08 4.44 -13.47
C MET A 20 -1.78 2.96 -13.22
N PHE A 21 -2.35 2.35 -12.17
CA PHE A 21 -2.20 0.93 -11.85
C PHE A 21 -2.65 0.05 -13.03
N HIS A 22 -3.87 0.25 -13.52
CA HIS A 22 -4.41 -0.55 -14.61
C HIS A 22 -3.65 -0.32 -15.94
N CYS A 23 -3.23 0.92 -16.23
CA CYS A 23 -2.42 1.20 -17.42
C CYS A 23 -1.03 0.56 -17.30
N GLY A 24 -0.39 0.58 -16.14
CA GLY A 24 0.88 -0.13 -15.93
C GLY A 24 0.76 -1.62 -16.21
N VAL A 25 -0.25 -2.28 -15.65
CA VAL A 25 -0.54 -3.70 -15.89
C VAL A 25 -0.89 -3.94 -17.38
N ALA A 26 -1.75 -3.10 -17.98
CA ALA A 26 -2.11 -3.22 -19.38
C ALA A 26 -0.87 -3.10 -20.32
N TYR A 27 0.07 -2.23 -19.98
CA TYR A 27 1.34 -2.15 -20.71
C TYR A 27 2.11 -3.46 -20.64
N GLN A 28 2.24 -4.07 -19.46
CA GLN A 28 2.94 -5.35 -19.31
C GLN A 28 2.29 -6.49 -20.11
N LEU A 29 0.96 -6.50 -20.19
CA LEU A 29 0.21 -7.53 -20.89
C LEU A 29 0.20 -7.35 -22.42
N THR A 30 0.19 -6.10 -22.90
CA THR A 30 -0.03 -5.79 -24.32
C THR A 30 1.19 -5.28 -25.06
N GLY A 31 2.18 -4.72 -24.35
CA GLY A 31 3.30 -4.00 -24.91
C GLY A 31 2.94 -2.64 -25.54
N ASP A 32 1.68 -2.20 -25.46
CA ASP A 32 1.24 -0.96 -26.08
C ASP A 32 1.74 0.27 -25.28
N LYS A 33 2.68 0.97 -25.90
CA LYS A 33 3.39 2.11 -25.31
C LYS A 33 2.49 3.26 -24.87
N LYS A 34 1.26 3.38 -25.40
CA LYS A 34 0.33 4.42 -24.97
C LYS A 34 0.00 4.34 -23.47
N TYR A 35 -0.09 3.12 -22.92
CA TYR A 35 -0.35 2.92 -21.51
C TYR A 35 0.85 3.37 -20.65
N ALA A 36 2.08 3.02 -21.09
CA ALA A 36 3.27 3.45 -20.39
C ALA A 36 3.46 4.99 -20.44
N ALA A 37 3.18 5.60 -21.60
CA ALA A 37 3.22 7.06 -21.75
C ALA A 37 2.24 7.76 -20.80
N TYR A 38 0.99 7.27 -20.72
CA TYR A 38 0.01 7.82 -19.79
C TYR A 38 0.49 7.78 -18.33
N VAL A 39 1.03 6.64 -17.89
CA VAL A 39 1.56 6.51 -16.53
C VAL A 39 2.74 7.47 -16.29
N GLY A 40 3.67 7.55 -17.24
CA GLY A 40 4.82 8.45 -17.16
C GLY A 40 4.42 9.92 -17.04
N ASP A 41 3.50 10.37 -17.90
CA ASP A 41 2.98 11.75 -17.88
C ASP A 41 2.30 12.09 -16.55
N MET A 42 1.50 11.16 -16.02
CA MET A 42 0.83 11.33 -14.73
C MET A 42 1.83 11.40 -13.58
N LEU A 43 2.83 10.53 -13.54
CA LEU A 43 3.87 10.56 -12.50
C LEU A 43 4.71 11.85 -12.57
N GLU A 44 5.04 12.34 -13.76
CA GLU A 44 5.70 13.64 -13.91
C GLU A 44 4.83 14.82 -13.45
N ALA A 45 3.52 14.77 -13.70
CA ALA A 45 2.59 15.78 -13.21
C ALA A 45 2.55 15.80 -11.68
N TYR A 46 2.48 14.61 -11.05
CA TYR A 46 2.56 14.49 -9.59
C TYR A 46 3.95 14.90 -9.04
N ALA A 47 5.04 14.62 -9.74
CA ALA A 47 6.37 15.06 -9.35
C ALA A 47 6.55 16.60 -9.38
N LYS A 48 5.76 17.28 -10.20
CA LYS A 48 5.69 18.75 -10.19
C LYS A 48 4.79 19.27 -9.07
N LEU A 49 3.70 18.58 -8.79
CA LEU A 49 2.70 18.99 -7.79
C LEU A 49 3.19 18.73 -6.36
N TYR A 50 3.67 17.52 -6.05
CA TYR A 50 3.90 17.06 -4.68
C TYR A 50 4.83 17.97 -3.85
N PRO A 51 5.94 18.52 -4.39
CA PRO A 51 6.81 19.43 -3.64
C PRO A 51 6.13 20.74 -3.23
N THR A 52 5.05 21.15 -3.92
CA THR A 52 4.33 22.39 -3.62
C THR A 52 3.28 22.24 -2.51
N LEU A 53 2.99 21.00 -2.10
CA LEU A 53 1.96 20.72 -1.11
C LEU A 53 2.53 20.84 0.32
N GLY A 54 1.81 21.58 1.17
CA GLY A 54 1.90 21.48 2.62
C GLY A 54 1.01 20.35 3.14
N PHE A 55 0.65 20.39 4.45
CA PHE A 55 -0.40 19.53 4.96
C PHE A 55 -1.74 19.85 4.27
N HIS A 56 -2.53 18.79 4.06
CA HIS A 56 -3.87 18.96 3.49
C HIS A 56 -4.69 19.94 4.34
N PRO A 57 -5.41 20.89 3.73
CA PRO A 57 -6.15 21.91 4.47
C PRO A 57 -7.23 21.34 5.39
N LEU A 58 -7.76 20.16 5.09
CA LEU A 58 -8.68 19.43 5.95
C LEU A 58 -7.89 18.50 6.87
N GLN A 59 -7.71 18.90 8.12
CA GLN A 59 -6.94 18.17 9.11
C GLN A 59 -7.85 17.51 10.15
N LEU A 60 -8.72 16.58 9.70
CA LEU A 60 -9.61 15.82 10.57
C LEU A 60 -8.93 14.60 11.22
N SER A 61 -7.75 14.23 10.75
CA SER A 61 -6.96 13.12 11.29
C SER A 61 -5.82 13.62 12.17
N PRO A 62 -5.48 12.92 13.25
CA PRO A 62 -4.26 13.20 14.02
C PRO A 62 -2.97 12.95 13.21
N VAL A 63 -3.08 12.28 12.08
CA VAL A 63 -2.00 12.05 11.09
C VAL A 63 -2.45 12.59 9.73
N PRO A 64 -2.34 13.92 9.53
CA PRO A 64 -2.77 14.56 8.29
C PRO A 64 -1.90 14.10 7.12
N GLY A 65 -2.49 14.07 5.93
CA GLY A 65 -1.80 13.84 4.67
C GLY A 65 -1.37 15.16 4.00
N ARG A 66 -0.87 15.05 2.80
CA ARG A 66 -0.51 16.19 1.91
C ARG A 66 -1.41 16.18 0.67
N LEU A 67 -1.43 15.07 -0.04
CA LEU A 67 -2.30 14.86 -1.21
C LEU A 67 -3.74 14.53 -0.80
N PHE A 68 -3.88 13.89 0.35
CA PHE A 68 -5.16 13.51 0.95
C PHE A 68 -5.27 14.06 2.38
N TRP A 69 -6.47 14.00 2.96
CA TRP A 69 -6.71 14.51 4.32
C TRP A 69 -6.06 13.66 5.42
N GLN A 70 -5.67 12.43 5.12
CA GLN A 70 -4.94 11.54 6.04
C GLN A 70 -3.88 10.70 5.33
N THR A 71 -2.83 10.34 6.04
CA THR A 71 -1.67 9.59 5.55
C THR A 71 -2.02 8.20 5.02
N LEU A 72 -3.07 7.56 5.53
CA LEU A 72 -3.54 6.26 5.02
C LEU A 72 -3.80 6.33 3.51
N ASN A 73 -4.50 7.35 3.05
CA ASN A 73 -4.84 7.48 1.62
C ASN A 73 -3.60 7.75 0.76
N GLU A 74 -2.58 8.42 1.27
CA GLU A 74 -1.28 8.53 0.59
C GLU A 74 -0.57 7.18 0.48
N SER A 75 -0.65 6.37 1.53
CA SER A 75 -0.10 5.01 1.50
C SER A 75 -0.81 4.13 0.46
N VAL A 76 -2.14 4.20 0.39
CA VAL A 76 -2.93 3.50 -0.65
C VAL A 76 -2.53 3.97 -2.05
N TRP A 77 -2.40 5.30 -2.23
CA TRP A 77 -1.95 5.88 -3.50
C TRP A 77 -0.57 5.34 -3.89
N LEU A 78 0.37 5.31 -2.95
CA LEU A 78 1.74 4.88 -3.21
C LEU A 78 1.85 3.38 -3.50
N VAL A 79 1.04 2.51 -2.86
CA VAL A 79 0.98 1.08 -3.20
C VAL A 79 0.62 0.87 -4.67
N HIS A 80 -0.44 1.54 -5.15
CA HIS A 80 -0.89 1.39 -6.53
C HIS A 80 0.11 1.98 -7.54
N THR A 81 0.67 3.14 -7.22
CA THR A 81 1.59 3.82 -8.12
C THR A 81 3.00 3.23 -8.11
N ALA A 82 3.41 2.55 -7.05
CA ALA A 82 4.64 1.77 -7.03
C ALA A 82 4.57 0.62 -8.05
N VAL A 83 3.44 -0.10 -8.12
CA VAL A 83 3.21 -1.11 -9.17
C VAL A 83 3.25 -0.48 -10.57
N ALA A 84 2.51 0.63 -10.75
CA ALA A 84 2.47 1.31 -12.04
C ALA A 84 3.86 1.77 -12.49
N TYR A 85 4.66 2.31 -11.57
CA TYR A 85 6.03 2.76 -11.83
C TYR A 85 6.95 1.59 -12.20
N ASP A 86 6.92 0.50 -11.43
CA ASP A 86 7.71 -0.70 -11.72
C ASP A 86 7.37 -1.27 -13.11
N CYS A 87 6.08 -1.36 -13.44
CA CYS A 87 5.61 -1.83 -14.76
C CYS A 87 6.19 -1.03 -15.92
N ILE A 88 6.39 0.27 -15.79
CA ILE A 88 6.87 1.14 -16.87
C ILE A 88 8.34 1.56 -16.73
N TYR A 89 9.04 1.11 -15.68
CA TYR A 89 10.38 1.57 -15.29
C TYR A 89 11.35 1.62 -16.47
N ASN A 90 11.39 0.58 -17.30
CA ASN A 90 12.29 0.47 -18.45
C ASN A 90 11.90 1.37 -19.63
N THR A 91 10.71 1.98 -19.64
CA THR A 91 10.26 2.92 -20.68
C THR A 91 10.67 4.35 -20.38
N LEU A 92 10.96 4.65 -19.12
CA LEU A 92 11.35 5.97 -18.67
C LEU A 92 12.85 6.21 -18.89
N SER A 93 13.20 7.41 -19.35
CA SER A 93 14.59 7.86 -19.37
C SER A 93 15.16 8.00 -17.97
N SER A 94 16.48 7.93 -17.82
CA SER A 94 17.15 8.14 -16.52
C SER A 94 16.80 9.49 -15.89
N LYS A 95 16.63 10.54 -16.72
CA LYS A 95 16.22 11.87 -16.24
C LYS A 95 14.80 11.87 -15.68
N GLN A 96 13.85 11.22 -16.37
CA GLN A 96 12.48 11.10 -15.89
C GLN A 96 12.43 10.33 -14.56
N ARG A 97 13.08 9.16 -14.50
CA ARG A 97 13.19 8.40 -13.25
C ARG A 97 13.73 9.25 -12.11
N ALA A 98 14.88 9.88 -12.31
CA ALA A 98 15.51 10.70 -11.28
C ALA A 98 14.61 11.86 -10.81
N THR A 99 13.84 12.47 -11.72
CA THR A 99 12.90 13.55 -11.37
C THR A 99 11.71 13.03 -10.58
N ILE A 100 11.09 11.93 -11.02
CA ILE A 100 9.94 11.30 -10.35
C ILE A 100 10.36 10.80 -8.97
N GLU A 101 11.46 10.09 -8.86
CA GLU A 101 11.94 9.57 -7.59
C GLU A 101 12.25 10.69 -6.60
N LYS A 102 13.04 11.69 -7.02
CA LYS A 102 13.46 12.80 -6.15
C LYS A 102 12.29 13.67 -5.67
N ASN A 103 11.34 13.96 -6.56
CA ASN A 103 10.33 14.97 -6.29
C ASN A 103 8.99 14.39 -5.83
N LEU A 104 8.77 13.08 -6.02
CA LEU A 104 7.51 12.44 -5.68
C LEU A 104 7.70 11.28 -4.71
N PHE A 105 8.41 10.21 -5.10
CA PHE A 105 8.43 8.98 -4.33
C PHE A 105 9.25 9.07 -3.05
N VAL A 106 10.44 9.67 -3.10
CA VAL A 106 11.27 9.88 -1.90
C VAL A 106 10.55 10.76 -0.88
N PRO A 107 10.10 11.99 -1.21
CA PRO A 107 9.42 12.82 -0.22
C PRO A 107 8.07 12.25 0.24
N MET A 108 7.38 11.46 -0.56
CA MET A 108 6.14 10.79 -0.12
C MET A 108 6.44 9.63 0.83
N ALA A 109 7.41 8.79 0.53
CA ALA A 109 7.82 7.68 1.40
C ALA A 109 8.35 8.19 2.75
N ASP A 110 9.18 9.23 2.74
CA ASP A 110 9.69 9.86 3.96
C ASP A 110 8.54 10.46 4.79
N PHE A 111 7.58 11.11 4.13
CA PHE A 111 6.40 11.65 4.79
C PHE A 111 5.52 10.55 5.41
N ILE A 112 5.30 9.45 4.71
CA ILE A 112 4.54 8.30 5.24
C ILE A 112 5.24 7.70 6.47
N MET A 113 6.56 7.62 6.45
CA MET A 113 7.34 7.04 7.56
C MET A 113 7.43 7.94 8.78
N ASP A 114 7.55 9.24 8.61
CA ASP A 114 7.90 10.13 9.72
C ASP A 114 7.02 11.39 9.85
N GLY A 115 6.49 11.92 8.76
CA GLY A 115 5.75 13.16 8.75
C GLY A 115 6.49 14.30 8.06
N MET A 116 6.19 15.55 8.43
CA MET A 116 6.77 16.73 7.80
C MET A 116 6.98 17.85 8.82
N GLY A 117 8.11 18.55 8.71
CA GLY A 117 8.49 19.61 9.64
C GLY A 117 8.60 19.09 11.06
N ASP A 118 8.00 19.78 12.03
CA ASP A 118 8.00 19.37 13.44
C ASP A 118 6.90 18.35 13.79
N ASN A 119 6.09 17.94 12.81
CA ASN A 119 5.03 16.97 13.02
C ASN A 119 5.47 15.56 12.61
N HIS A 120 5.93 14.78 13.59
CA HIS A 120 6.37 13.40 13.43
C HIS A 120 5.31 12.36 13.81
N ALA A 121 4.03 12.72 13.77
CA ALA A 121 2.94 11.80 14.14
C ALA A 121 2.86 10.55 13.25
N ASN A 122 3.29 10.66 11.99
CA ASN A 122 3.30 9.55 11.03
C ASN A 122 4.20 8.40 11.48
N ASN A 123 5.31 8.68 12.16
CA ASN A 123 6.19 7.65 12.70
C ASN A 123 5.48 6.71 13.66
N LYS A 124 4.61 7.25 14.52
CA LYS A 124 3.78 6.43 15.41
C LYS A 124 2.80 5.56 14.62
N THR A 125 2.20 6.09 13.55
CA THR A 125 1.27 5.33 12.70
C THR A 125 2.00 4.25 11.91
N PHE A 126 3.15 4.55 11.36
CA PHE A 126 3.98 3.60 10.61
C PHE A 126 4.37 2.37 11.44
N ASN A 127 4.56 2.54 12.75
CA ASN A 127 4.95 1.46 13.66
C ASN A 127 3.76 0.80 14.39
N LYS A 128 2.52 1.20 14.14
CA LYS A 128 1.35 0.62 14.82
C LYS A 128 1.05 -0.82 14.36
N MET A 129 0.37 -1.55 15.23
CA MET A 129 -0.31 -2.80 14.89
C MET A 129 -1.75 -2.47 14.46
N HIS A 130 -1.93 -2.07 13.19
CA HIS A 130 -3.19 -1.52 12.67
C HIS A 130 -3.16 -1.52 11.14
N ASN A 131 -4.32 -1.62 10.47
CA ASN A 131 -4.39 -1.62 9.00
C ASN A 131 -3.70 -0.42 8.34
N HIS A 132 -3.72 0.77 8.96
CA HIS A 132 -3.01 1.96 8.44
C HIS A 132 -1.50 1.71 8.30
N ALA A 133 -0.90 1.03 9.27
CA ALA A 133 0.51 0.69 9.22
C ALA A 133 0.79 -0.40 8.16
N THR A 134 -0.15 -1.30 7.92
CA THR A 134 -0.01 -2.31 6.86
C THR A 134 0.10 -1.65 5.49
N TRP A 135 -0.78 -0.70 5.20
CA TRP A 135 -0.70 0.09 3.97
C TRP A 135 0.60 0.90 3.90
N ALA A 136 0.99 1.55 5.00
CA ALA A 136 2.20 2.37 5.05
C ALA A 136 3.48 1.56 4.83
N THR A 137 3.62 0.40 5.47
CA THR A 137 4.78 -0.47 5.30
C THR A 137 4.83 -1.09 3.90
N ALA A 138 3.69 -1.52 3.35
CA ALA A 138 3.61 -2.00 1.97
C ALA A 138 4.03 -0.89 0.98
N ALA A 139 3.49 0.33 1.12
CA ALA A 139 3.81 1.45 0.25
C ALA A 139 5.31 1.77 0.22
N VAL A 140 5.92 1.92 1.41
CA VAL A 140 7.36 2.23 1.53
C VAL A 140 8.23 1.08 1.04
N GLY A 141 7.86 -0.17 1.35
CA GLY A 141 8.62 -1.34 0.93
C GLY A 141 8.58 -1.56 -0.58
N MET A 142 7.40 -1.46 -1.18
CA MET A 142 7.23 -1.65 -2.62
C MET A 142 7.96 -0.59 -3.44
N ILE A 143 7.82 0.69 -3.07
CA ILE A 143 8.57 1.75 -3.76
C ILE A 143 10.08 1.64 -3.46
N GLY A 144 10.46 1.16 -2.28
CA GLY A 144 11.83 0.84 -1.93
C GLY A 144 12.44 -0.20 -2.88
N PHE A 145 11.72 -1.26 -3.19
CA PHE A 145 12.15 -2.25 -4.19
C PHE A 145 12.27 -1.65 -5.60
N ALA A 146 11.27 -0.87 -6.04
CA ALA A 146 11.27 -0.28 -7.37
C ALA A 146 12.42 0.74 -7.58
N MET A 147 12.82 1.46 -6.52
CA MET A 147 13.92 2.42 -6.55
C MET A 147 15.29 1.84 -6.12
N ASN A 148 15.38 0.54 -5.76
CA ASN A 148 16.56 -0.09 -5.17
C ASN A 148 17.04 0.61 -3.87
N ARG A 149 16.10 1.02 -3.01
CA ARG A 149 16.35 1.65 -1.70
C ARG A 149 16.23 0.61 -0.59
N GLU A 150 17.32 -0.09 -0.32
CA GLU A 150 17.38 -1.13 0.73
C GLU A 150 17.03 -0.60 2.12
N ASP A 151 17.35 0.67 2.40
CA ASP A 151 17.00 1.34 3.65
C ASP A 151 15.48 1.45 3.85
N TYR A 152 14.72 1.74 2.77
CA TYR A 152 13.26 1.77 2.80
C TYR A 152 12.68 0.37 2.98
N VAL A 153 13.20 -0.62 2.24
CA VAL A 153 12.80 -2.02 2.39
C VAL A 153 13.03 -2.51 3.83
N LYS A 154 14.19 -2.22 4.41
CA LYS A 154 14.50 -2.59 5.80
C LYS A 154 13.54 -1.96 6.80
N LYS A 155 13.24 -0.67 6.65
CA LYS A 155 12.26 0.02 7.52
C LYS A 155 10.85 -0.52 7.33
N ALA A 156 10.45 -0.83 6.11
CA ALA A 156 9.16 -1.45 5.83
C ALA A 156 9.03 -2.82 6.51
N LEU A 157 10.05 -3.67 6.43
CA LEU A 157 10.05 -5.00 7.03
C LEU A 157 10.10 -4.97 8.56
N TYR A 158 10.93 -4.07 9.14
CA TYR A 158 11.31 -4.14 10.55
C TYR A 158 10.96 -2.87 11.36
N GLY A 159 10.14 -1.98 10.81
CA GLY A 159 9.73 -0.73 11.46
C GLY A 159 10.72 0.41 11.23
N SER A 160 10.34 1.63 11.61
CA SER A 160 11.11 2.85 11.34
C SER A 160 12.54 2.84 11.91
N ASP A 161 12.78 2.07 12.99
CA ASP A 161 14.11 1.87 13.57
C ASP A 161 14.88 0.69 12.95
N GLY A 162 14.27 -0.06 12.05
CA GLY A 162 14.86 -1.21 11.37
C GLY A 162 15.18 -2.41 12.28
N THR A 163 14.63 -2.47 13.50
CA THR A 163 14.94 -3.52 14.49
C THR A 163 13.88 -4.63 14.59
N GLY A 164 12.68 -4.41 14.07
CA GLY A 164 11.52 -5.30 14.24
C GLY A 164 10.85 -5.25 15.63
N LYS A 165 11.40 -4.47 16.56
CA LYS A 165 10.88 -4.42 17.95
C LYS A 165 9.66 -3.51 18.10
N ARG A 166 9.56 -2.46 17.31
CA ARG A 166 8.50 -1.45 17.44
C ARG A 166 7.41 -1.56 16.41
N GLY A 167 7.71 -2.00 15.20
CA GLY A 167 6.77 -2.06 14.09
C GLY A 167 7.33 -2.86 12.92
N GLY A 168 6.80 -2.61 11.74
CA GLY A 168 7.20 -3.24 10.49
C GLY A 168 6.32 -4.42 10.10
N PHE A 169 6.42 -4.79 8.84
CA PHE A 169 5.58 -5.78 8.20
C PHE A 169 5.63 -7.16 8.88
N ILE A 170 6.83 -7.62 9.24
CA ILE A 170 7.01 -8.92 9.92
C ILE A 170 6.27 -8.91 11.26
N ARG A 171 6.45 -7.85 12.05
CA ARG A 171 5.76 -7.74 13.33
C ARG A 171 4.24 -7.65 13.17
N GLN A 172 3.75 -7.02 12.11
CA GLN A 172 2.30 -6.99 11.82
C GLN A 172 1.78 -8.40 11.53
N MET A 173 2.52 -9.20 10.79
CA MET A 173 2.15 -10.61 10.56
C MET A 173 2.12 -11.42 11.87
N ASP A 174 2.97 -11.08 12.85
CA ASP A 174 3.00 -11.76 14.15
C ASP A 174 1.79 -11.42 15.03
N TYR A 175 1.36 -10.16 15.00
CA TYR A 175 0.46 -9.64 16.04
C TYR A 175 -0.94 -9.24 15.56
N LEU A 176 -1.14 -9.04 14.26
CA LEU A 176 -2.46 -8.67 13.72
C LEU A 176 -3.37 -9.87 13.43
N PHE A 177 -2.78 -11.07 13.32
CA PHE A 177 -3.54 -12.29 13.05
C PHE A 177 -3.45 -13.24 14.23
N SER A 178 -4.57 -13.85 14.59
CA SER A 178 -4.59 -15.04 15.44
C SER A 178 -3.94 -16.25 14.70
N PRO A 179 -3.61 -17.34 15.37
CA PRO A 179 -2.98 -18.49 14.73
C PRO A 179 -3.78 -19.12 13.58
N ASP A 180 -5.09 -18.93 13.56
CA ASP A 180 -6.02 -19.38 12.50
C ASP A 180 -6.32 -18.31 11.44
N GLY A 181 -5.70 -17.13 11.52
CA GLY A 181 -5.78 -16.08 10.52
C GLY A 181 -6.85 -15.01 10.77
N TYR A 182 -7.53 -14.99 11.93
CA TYR A 182 -8.46 -13.91 12.26
C TYR A 182 -7.71 -12.60 12.51
N PHE A 183 -8.14 -11.53 11.85
CA PHE A 183 -7.54 -10.20 11.98
C PHE A 183 -8.13 -9.42 13.15
N THR A 184 -7.29 -8.77 13.92
CA THR A 184 -7.69 -8.11 15.18
C THR A 184 -8.78 -7.04 15.02
N GLU A 185 -8.91 -6.42 13.85
CA GLU A 185 -9.92 -5.39 13.56
C GLU A 185 -11.22 -5.96 12.96
N GLY A 186 -11.32 -7.28 12.78
CA GLY A 186 -12.50 -7.93 12.23
C GLY A 186 -12.51 -8.08 10.70
N ALA A 187 -13.50 -8.82 10.19
CA ALA A 187 -13.56 -9.23 8.77
C ALA A 187 -13.60 -8.05 7.79
N TYR A 188 -14.30 -6.97 8.12
CA TYR A 188 -14.36 -5.80 7.26
C TYR A 188 -13.00 -5.17 7.01
N TYR A 189 -12.20 -4.96 8.06
CA TYR A 189 -10.83 -4.41 7.91
C TYR A 189 -9.83 -5.46 7.46
N GLN A 190 -10.03 -6.74 7.78
CA GLN A 190 -9.22 -7.84 7.25
C GLN A 190 -9.25 -7.86 5.73
N ARG A 191 -10.44 -7.76 5.12
CA ARG A 191 -10.60 -7.60 3.68
C ARG A 191 -9.78 -6.44 3.11
N TYR A 192 -9.77 -5.30 3.79
CA TYR A 192 -9.03 -4.12 3.36
C TYR A 192 -7.51 -4.26 3.56
N ALA A 193 -7.10 -4.90 4.66
CA ALA A 193 -5.69 -5.09 4.99
C ALA A 193 -5.04 -6.25 4.20
N ILE A 194 -5.79 -7.27 3.78
CA ILE A 194 -5.23 -8.44 3.10
C ILE A 194 -4.51 -8.06 1.80
N TRP A 195 -4.99 -7.06 1.08
CA TRP A 195 -4.39 -6.61 -0.16
C TRP A 195 -2.95 -6.10 0.02
N PRO A 196 -2.66 -5.09 0.85
CA PRO A 196 -1.29 -4.64 1.07
C PRO A 196 -0.40 -5.74 1.68
N PHE A 197 -0.94 -6.65 2.51
CA PHE A 197 -0.18 -7.79 2.99
C PHE A 197 0.28 -8.69 1.85
N VAL A 198 -0.61 -9.08 0.98
CA VAL A 198 -0.33 -10.08 -0.05
C VAL A 198 0.51 -9.49 -1.18
N ILE A 199 0.23 -8.28 -1.65
CA ILE A 199 1.00 -7.66 -2.73
C ILE A 199 2.43 -7.34 -2.29
N PHE A 200 2.64 -6.89 -1.05
CA PHE A 200 4.00 -6.65 -0.56
C PHE A 200 4.73 -7.97 -0.30
N ALA A 201 4.03 -9.00 0.22
CA ALA A 201 4.61 -10.34 0.32
C ALA A 201 5.07 -10.88 -1.04
N GLN A 202 4.30 -10.64 -2.12
CA GLN A 202 4.71 -11.02 -3.48
C GLN A 202 6.01 -10.29 -3.91
N CYS A 203 6.14 -9.00 -3.59
CA CYS A 203 7.39 -8.27 -3.87
C CYS A 203 8.57 -8.84 -3.06
N ILE A 204 8.34 -9.18 -1.79
CA ILE A 204 9.35 -9.80 -0.92
C ILE A 204 9.77 -11.16 -1.48
N GLU A 205 8.82 -12.03 -1.85
CA GLU A 205 9.12 -13.35 -2.42
C GLU A 205 9.99 -13.24 -3.68
N ASN A 206 9.69 -12.27 -4.55
CA ASN A 206 10.44 -12.04 -5.79
C ASN A 206 11.85 -11.47 -5.56
N LYS A 207 12.07 -10.66 -4.53
CA LYS A 207 13.32 -9.94 -4.31
C LYS A 207 14.17 -10.49 -3.16
N LEU A 208 13.56 -11.11 -2.19
CA LEU A 208 14.17 -11.66 -0.98
C LEU A 208 13.61 -13.08 -0.69
N PRO A 209 13.72 -14.04 -1.64
CA PRO A 209 13.07 -15.36 -1.54
C PRO A 209 13.50 -16.16 -0.30
N ASP A 210 14.69 -15.89 0.23
CA ASP A 210 15.18 -16.57 1.44
C ASP A 210 14.31 -16.27 2.68
N LEU A 211 13.52 -15.22 2.67
CA LEU A 211 12.58 -14.92 3.76
C LEU A 211 11.38 -15.87 3.77
N LYS A 212 11.09 -16.58 2.66
CA LYS A 212 9.97 -17.53 2.52
C LYS A 212 8.68 -16.96 3.09
N ILE A 213 8.37 -15.73 2.68
CA ILE A 213 7.35 -14.88 3.34
C ILE A 213 5.94 -15.50 3.31
N PHE A 214 5.59 -16.24 2.26
CA PHE A 214 4.30 -16.92 2.18
C PHE A 214 4.22 -18.16 3.09
N ASN A 215 5.36 -18.75 3.48
CA ASN A 215 5.42 -19.84 4.46
C ASN A 215 5.55 -19.30 5.90
N TYR A 216 5.73 -17.98 6.05
CA TYR A 216 5.95 -17.38 7.35
C TYR A 216 4.78 -17.67 8.29
N ARG A 217 5.10 -18.03 9.55
CA ARG A 217 4.12 -18.31 10.60
C ARG A 217 3.05 -19.34 10.13
N ASP A 218 3.52 -20.43 9.55
CA ASP A 218 2.67 -21.51 9.04
C ASP A 218 1.62 -21.01 8.04
N SER A 219 2.09 -20.28 7.03
CA SER A 219 1.31 -19.69 5.93
C SER A 219 0.17 -18.78 6.40
N ILE A 220 0.46 -17.89 7.34
CA ILE A 220 -0.55 -17.05 8.00
C ILE A 220 -1.39 -16.23 7.00
N LEU A 221 -0.85 -15.80 5.86
CA LEU A 221 -1.61 -15.05 4.85
C LEU A 221 -2.66 -15.93 4.16
N SER A 222 -2.35 -17.18 3.88
CA SER A 222 -3.33 -18.15 3.33
C SER A 222 -4.41 -18.48 4.36
N LYS A 223 -4.04 -18.62 5.63
CA LYS A 223 -5.01 -18.79 6.72
C LYS A 223 -5.91 -17.56 6.85
N ALA A 224 -5.33 -16.37 6.78
CA ALA A 224 -6.09 -15.12 6.84
C ALA A 224 -7.14 -15.03 5.72
N LEU A 225 -6.80 -15.43 4.49
CA LEU A 225 -7.76 -15.49 3.39
C LEU A 225 -8.87 -16.52 3.68
N SER A 226 -8.51 -17.73 4.10
CA SER A 226 -9.47 -18.78 4.42
C SER A 226 -10.42 -18.36 5.54
N THR A 227 -9.90 -17.77 6.60
CA THR A 227 -10.69 -17.28 7.74
C THR A 227 -11.65 -16.17 7.28
N LEU A 228 -11.20 -15.26 6.41
CA LEU A 228 -12.06 -14.20 5.88
C LEU A 228 -13.26 -14.78 5.09
N ILE A 229 -13.04 -15.84 4.30
CA ILE A 229 -14.12 -16.55 3.60
C ILE A 229 -15.08 -17.19 4.60
N GLN A 230 -14.55 -17.84 5.65
CA GLN A 230 -15.36 -18.47 6.69
C GLN A 230 -16.14 -17.46 7.56
N LEU A 231 -15.70 -16.22 7.63
CA LEU A 231 -16.39 -15.12 8.32
C LEU A 231 -17.43 -14.43 7.43
N SER A 232 -17.96 -15.14 6.46
CA SER A 232 -19.03 -14.65 5.57
C SER A 232 -20.20 -15.63 5.48
N TYR A 233 -21.38 -15.09 5.22
CA TYR A 233 -22.59 -15.84 4.93
C TYR A 233 -23.34 -15.16 3.79
N GLU A 234 -23.80 -15.95 2.82
CA GLU A 234 -24.47 -15.43 1.61
C GLU A 234 -23.67 -14.33 0.88
N GLY A 235 -22.33 -14.40 0.95
CA GLY A 235 -21.44 -13.46 0.29
C GLY A 235 -21.13 -12.20 1.08
N GLU A 236 -21.73 -11.99 2.24
CA GLU A 236 -21.48 -10.83 3.12
C GLU A 236 -20.70 -11.25 4.37
N PHE A 237 -19.84 -10.36 4.88
CA PHE A 237 -19.09 -10.60 6.11
C PHE A 237 -19.95 -10.46 7.35
N PHE A 238 -19.71 -11.30 8.35
CA PHE A 238 -20.29 -11.10 9.67
C PHE A 238 -19.86 -9.76 10.26
N HIS A 239 -20.82 -9.06 10.87
CA HIS A 239 -20.60 -7.76 11.50
C HIS A 239 -19.96 -7.93 12.88
N ILE A 240 -18.64 -8.17 12.88
CA ILE A 240 -17.82 -8.33 14.10
C ILE A 240 -16.80 -7.19 14.14
N ASN A 241 -16.66 -6.53 15.28
CA ASN A 241 -15.84 -5.35 15.51
C ASN A 241 -16.28 -4.16 14.62
N ASP A 242 -15.36 -3.41 14.04
CA ASP A 242 -15.64 -2.25 13.16
C ASP A 242 -16.20 -2.71 11.82
N ALA A 243 -17.46 -3.07 11.79
CA ALA A 243 -18.09 -3.67 10.63
C ALA A 243 -18.93 -2.66 9.82
N LEU A 244 -18.74 -2.69 8.51
CA LEU A 244 -19.61 -2.08 7.51
C LEU A 244 -20.07 -3.15 6.52
N LEU A 245 -21.17 -2.89 5.79
CA LEU A 245 -21.64 -3.78 4.73
C LEU A 245 -20.58 -3.90 3.62
N LYS A 246 -19.97 -5.06 3.54
CA LYS A 246 -19.06 -5.49 2.48
C LYS A 246 -19.05 -7.01 2.44
N GLY A 247 -18.64 -7.57 1.32
CA GLY A 247 -18.64 -9.00 1.13
C GLY A 247 -17.46 -9.49 0.28
N LEU A 248 -17.54 -10.74 -0.11
CA LEU A 248 -16.51 -11.48 -0.84
C LEU A 248 -16.20 -10.90 -2.24
N SER A 249 -17.08 -10.06 -2.80
CA SER A 249 -16.84 -9.37 -4.09
C SER A 249 -15.95 -8.12 -3.99
N ALA A 250 -15.43 -7.82 -2.79
CA ALA A 250 -14.53 -6.68 -2.62
C ALA A 250 -13.25 -6.85 -3.46
N GLN A 251 -12.88 -5.79 -4.20
CA GLN A 251 -11.77 -5.83 -5.16
C GLN A 251 -10.44 -6.22 -4.51
N GLU A 252 -10.19 -5.74 -3.30
CA GLU A 252 -8.98 -6.05 -2.52
C GLU A 252 -8.85 -7.55 -2.24
N LEU A 253 -9.98 -8.22 -2.02
CA LEU A 253 -10.03 -9.66 -1.78
C LEU A 253 -9.79 -10.44 -3.08
N VAL A 254 -10.39 -10.01 -4.19
CA VAL A 254 -10.18 -10.65 -5.51
C VAL A 254 -8.69 -10.66 -5.86
N TYR A 255 -8.01 -9.52 -5.73
CA TYR A 255 -6.58 -9.45 -6.00
C TYR A 255 -5.74 -10.33 -5.05
N ALA A 256 -6.13 -10.40 -3.77
CA ALA A 256 -5.42 -11.27 -2.81
C ALA A 256 -5.59 -12.74 -3.15
N VAL A 257 -6.80 -13.16 -3.58
CA VAL A 257 -7.06 -14.53 -4.05
C VAL A 257 -6.17 -14.88 -5.23
N ASP A 258 -6.10 -14.01 -6.24
CA ASP A 258 -5.30 -14.26 -7.44
C ASP A 258 -3.82 -14.51 -7.10
N ILE A 259 -3.24 -13.70 -6.21
CA ILE A 259 -1.84 -13.87 -5.81
C ILE A 259 -1.66 -15.16 -4.98
N LEU A 260 -2.48 -15.36 -3.95
CA LEU A 260 -2.33 -16.52 -3.05
C LEU A 260 -2.59 -17.84 -3.76
N TYR A 261 -3.51 -17.89 -4.72
CA TYR A 261 -3.74 -19.08 -5.54
C TYR A 261 -2.52 -19.44 -6.40
N ASN A 262 -1.81 -18.44 -6.93
CA ASN A 262 -0.60 -18.69 -7.72
C ASN A 262 0.59 -19.15 -6.87
N VAL A 263 0.62 -18.77 -5.60
CA VAL A 263 1.70 -19.19 -4.67
C VAL A 263 1.42 -20.57 -4.07
N ASN A 264 0.16 -20.86 -3.73
CA ASN A 264 -0.30 -22.12 -3.11
C ASN A 264 -1.57 -22.59 -3.84
N PRO A 265 -1.43 -23.20 -5.04
CA PRO A 265 -2.56 -23.67 -5.84
C PRO A 265 -3.34 -24.83 -5.21
#